data_0df5311025409870af24147e77153444
#
_entry.id   0df5311025409870af24147e77153444
#
_cell.length_a   1.000
_cell.length_b   1.000
_cell.length_c   1.000
_cell.angle_alpha   90.00
_cell.angle_beta   90.00
_cell.angle_gamma   90.00
#
_symmetry.space_group_name_H-M   'P 1'
#
loop_
_entity.id
_entity.type
_entity.pdbx_description
1 polymer ?
#
loop_
_entity_poly.entity_id
_entity_poly.type
_entity_poly.pdbx_seq_one_letter_code
_entity_poly.pdbx_strand_id
1 'polypeptide(L)'
;MKSAVLAALCCACMFSASPALAAEGEPSSFSEQAGVIGSADGPTAIFVAPQSDGKEPSALSSAAAGENVSAAPAAETPASRSHPVEIQFEYIEHRFYNDRHIDNYTIHLYQEMKRNGSVSFWRGLTFTRPDGYLTENGQRRDSDAWGLGPSFMIRWEKPVGEKWSVGIDGTGSLLAYNHAFPKGGRAFGFMWRAGPRVSYYPNKDSAFRLGYSFMHCSNGFSSHNPGYNGVGFSLMYAHNF
;
A
#
# COMPACT_ATOMS: atom_id res chain seq x y z
N MET A 1 7.11 0.56 18.77
CA MET A 1 6.78 1.94 18.39
C MET A 1 7.65 2.49 17.24
N LYS A 2 8.93 2.13 17.10
CA LYS A 2 9.82 2.67 16.05
C LYS A 2 9.49 2.18 14.63
N SER A 3 8.97 0.94 14.46
CA SER A 3 8.69 0.37 13.14
C SER A 3 7.37 0.84 12.50
N ALA A 4 6.37 1.22 13.28
CA ALA A 4 5.09 1.72 12.75
C ALA A 4 5.20 3.16 12.21
N VAL A 5 6.12 3.95 12.80
CA VAL A 5 6.42 5.31 12.34
C VAL A 5 7.13 5.28 10.97
N LEU A 6 7.94 4.24 10.71
CA LEU A 6 8.65 4.10 9.44
C LEU A 6 7.70 3.76 8.27
N ALA A 7 6.66 2.96 8.50
CA ALA A 7 5.67 2.65 7.47
C ALA A 7 4.80 3.87 7.11
N ALA A 8 4.45 4.70 8.10
CA ALA A 8 3.73 5.95 7.87
C ALA A 8 4.61 7.00 7.16
N LEU A 9 5.92 7.01 7.42
CA LEU A 9 6.87 7.92 6.79
C LEU A 9 7.12 7.55 5.31
N CYS A 10 7.16 6.27 4.96
CA CYS A 10 7.26 5.82 3.57
C CYS A 10 6.03 6.22 2.73
N CYS A 11 4.83 6.21 3.30
CA CYS A 11 3.64 6.75 2.63
C CYS A 11 3.74 8.28 2.45
N ALA A 12 4.27 9.02 3.43
CA ALA A 12 4.42 10.47 3.35
C ALA A 12 5.48 10.92 2.32
N CYS A 13 6.56 10.17 2.14
CA CYS A 13 7.59 10.48 1.15
C CYS A 13 7.14 10.34 -0.31
N MET A 14 6.04 9.62 -0.58
CA MET A 14 5.49 9.54 -1.93
C MET A 14 4.63 10.77 -2.32
N PHE A 15 4.36 11.68 -1.37
CA PHE A 15 3.55 12.89 -1.59
C PHE A 15 4.35 14.13 -2.01
N SER A 16 5.68 14.09 -2.05
CA SER A 16 6.52 15.26 -2.27
C SER A 16 7.12 15.40 -3.67
N ALA A 17 6.46 14.91 -4.72
CA ALA A 17 6.82 15.25 -6.09
C ALA A 17 6.07 16.51 -6.54
N SER A 18 6.47 17.68 -6.06
CA SER A 18 6.10 18.96 -6.66
C SER A 18 6.94 19.17 -7.93
N PRO A 19 6.36 19.71 -9.03
CA PRO A 19 7.15 20.10 -10.19
C PRO A 19 8.02 21.32 -9.82
N ALA A 20 9.33 21.16 -9.92
CA ALA A 20 10.28 22.27 -9.79
C ALA A 20 10.08 23.23 -10.96
N LEU A 21 9.79 24.49 -10.63
CA LEU A 21 9.87 25.62 -11.54
C LEU A 21 11.35 25.84 -11.89
N ALA A 22 11.68 25.86 -13.16
CA ALA A 22 13.03 26.18 -13.64
C ALA A 22 13.34 27.65 -13.32
N ALA A 23 14.39 27.88 -12.55
CA ALA A 23 15.07 29.16 -12.45
C ALA A 23 16.51 28.97 -12.94
N GLU A 24 16.85 29.65 -14.02
CA GLU A 24 18.21 29.75 -14.53
C GLU A 24 19.11 30.54 -13.54
N GLY A 25 20.31 30.02 -13.28
CA GLY A 25 21.31 30.65 -12.44
C GLY A 25 22.67 29.96 -12.58
N GLU A 26 23.64 30.67 -13.08
CA GLU A 26 24.99 30.28 -13.51
C GLU A 26 25.92 29.64 -12.45
N PRO A 27 27.06 29.04 -12.85
CA PRO A 27 27.75 28.02 -12.08
C PRO A 27 28.86 28.62 -11.18
N SER A 28 29.03 28.08 -9.99
CA SER A 28 30.26 28.20 -9.22
C SER A 28 30.85 26.82 -8.93
N SER A 29 32.10 26.71 -9.34
CA SER A 29 33.03 25.60 -9.18
C SER A 29 33.26 25.18 -7.73
N PHE A 30 33.09 23.91 -7.41
CA PHE A 30 33.91 23.21 -6.41
C PHE A 30 33.99 21.72 -6.78
N SER A 31 35.25 21.31 -6.97
CA SER A 31 35.60 19.91 -7.23
C SER A 31 35.67 19.13 -5.92
N GLU A 32 34.93 18.04 -5.82
CA GLU A 32 35.29 16.92 -4.97
C GLU A 32 34.76 15.62 -5.60
N GLN A 33 35.73 14.74 -5.89
CA GLN A 33 35.48 13.47 -6.55
C GLN A 33 34.82 12.49 -5.57
N ALA A 34 33.55 12.27 -5.73
CA ALA A 34 32.89 11.03 -5.32
C ALA A 34 32.35 10.34 -6.57
N GLY A 35 32.96 9.21 -6.93
CA GLY A 35 32.52 8.43 -8.07
C GLY A 35 31.12 7.85 -7.82
N VAL A 36 30.12 8.42 -8.46
CA VAL A 36 28.79 7.84 -8.53
C VAL A 36 28.71 7.04 -9.82
N ILE A 37 28.75 5.73 -9.69
CA ILE A 37 28.31 4.81 -10.75
C ILE A 37 26.80 4.65 -10.56
N GLY A 38 26.02 5.43 -11.27
CA GLY A 38 24.59 5.31 -11.32
C GLY A 38 24.09 5.76 -12.68
N SER A 39 23.51 4.84 -13.43
CA SER A 39 22.76 5.17 -14.62
C SER A 39 21.43 5.82 -14.23
N ALA A 40 20.87 6.63 -15.13
CA ALA A 40 19.72 7.53 -14.88
C ALA A 40 18.36 6.86 -14.60
N ASP A 41 18.34 5.58 -14.23
CA ASP A 41 17.11 4.77 -14.13
C ASP A 41 16.89 4.25 -12.70
N GLY A 42 16.46 5.12 -11.80
CA GLY A 42 15.81 4.75 -10.53
C GLY A 42 16.73 4.41 -9.34
N PRO A 43 16.21 4.48 -8.12
CA PRO A 43 16.99 4.24 -6.91
C PRO A 43 17.32 2.76 -6.74
N THR A 44 18.61 2.44 -6.75
CA THR A 44 19.10 1.11 -6.40
C THR A 44 19.15 0.96 -4.88
N ALA A 45 18.41 0.02 -4.31
CA ALA A 45 18.51 -0.31 -2.90
C ALA A 45 19.84 -1.05 -2.64
N ILE A 46 20.73 -0.47 -1.83
CA ILE A 46 21.94 -1.14 -1.37
C ILE A 46 21.61 -1.91 -0.11
N PHE A 47 21.64 -3.24 -0.20
CA PHE A 47 21.63 -4.12 0.97
C PHE A 47 23.05 -4.25 1.50
N VAL A 48 23.31 -3.67 2.67
CA VAL A 48 24.53 -3.93 3.44
C VAL A 48 24.21 -5.10 4.38
N ALA A 49 24.81 -6.27 4.12
CA ALA A 49 24.76 -7.38 5.05
C ALA A 49 25.63 -7.08 6.28
N PRO A 50 25.17 -7.37 7.50
CA PRO A 50 25.99 -7.22 8.68
C PRO A 50 27.12 -8.27 8.66
N GLN A 51 28.36 -7.81 8.78
CA GLN A 51 29.54 -8.62 8.90
C GLN A 51 29.52 -9.29 10.28
N SER A 52 29.48 -10.61 10.34
CA SER A 52 29.60 -11.38 11.57
C SER A 52 31.06 -11.46 11.99
N ASP A 53 31.41 -10.78 13.08
CA ASP A 53 32.70 -10.97 13.73
C ASP A 53 32.76 -12.38 14.35
N GLY A 54 33.65 -13.19 13.80
CA GLY A 54 33.92 -14.51 14.29
C GLY A 54 34.57 -14.49 15.68
N LYS A 55 33.94 -15.16 16.61
CA LYS A 55 34.57 -15.57 17.86
C LYS A 55 34.18 -17.03 18.14
N GLU A 56 35.15 -17.92 17.96
CA GLU A 56 35.06 -19.31 18.31
C GLU A 56 34.86 -19.51 19.82
N PRO A 57 34.07 -20.48 20.26
CA PRO A 57 34.01 -20.85 21.68
C PRO A 57 34.96 -22.00 21.99
N SER A 58 35.79 -21.81 22.99
CA SER A 58 36.57 -22.83 23.67
C SER A 58 35.70 -23.81 24.43
N ALA A 59 36.18 -25.05 24.44
CA ALA A 59 35.56 -26.24 24.90
C ALA A 59 35.56 -26.44 26.44
N LEU A 60 34.73 -27.44 26.85
CA LEU A 60 34.76 -28.31 28.02
C LEU A 60 34.33 -27.78 29.40
N SER A 61 33.21 -28.32 29.88
CA SER A 61 33.24 -29.16 31.10
C SER A 61 31.95 -29.97 31.24
N SER A 62 32.10 -31.28 31.39
CA SER A 62 31.07 -32.26 31.75
C SER A 62 30.77 -32.22 33.20
N ALA A 63 29.51 -32.35 33.61
CA ALA A 63 29.12 -33.03 34.87
C ALA A 63 27.65 -33.44 34.82
N ALA A 64 27.42 -34.61 35.36
CA ALA A 64 26.33 -35.54 35.24
C ALA A 64 25.03 -35.21 36.02
N ALA A 65 23.99 -35.91 35.57
CA ALA A 65 22.91 -36.56 36.31
C ALA A 65 21.80 -35.70 36.96
N GLY A 66 20.60 -35.95 36.49
CA GLY A 66 19.34 -35.60 37.17
C GLY A 66 18.17 -35.86 36.23
N GLU A 67 17.72 -37.12 36.13
CA GLU A 67 16.46 -37.51 35.52
C GLU A 67 15.31 -36.82 36.26
N ASN A 68 14.63 -35.92 35.53
CA ASN A 68 13.25 -35.57 35.82
C ASN A 68 12.53 -35.55 34.47
N VAL A 69 11.91 -36.69 34.14
CA VAL A 69 10.98 -36.81 33.02
C VAL A 69 9.71 -36.03 33.41
N SER A 70 9.77 -34.71 33.23
CA SER A 70 8.58 -33.90 33.22
C SER A 70 7.93 -34.09 31.85
N ALA A 71 6.72 -34.64 31.81
CA ALA A 71 5.92 -34.81 30.62
C ALA A 71 5.88 -33.49 29.87
N ALA A 72 6.44 -33.49 28.65
CA ALA A 72 6.32 -32.35 27.75
C ALA A 72 4.82 -32.02 27.59
N PRO A 73 4.42 -30.76 27.74
CA PRO A 73 3.04 -30.36 27.41
C PRO A 73 2.81 -30.73 25.96
N ALA A 74 1.72 -31.46 25.70
CA ALA A 74 1.28 -31.79 24.37
C ALA A 74 1.34 -30.52 23.52
N ALA A 75 2.10 -30.56 22.42
CA ALA A 75 2.19 -29.48 21.47
C ALA A 75 0.75 -29.17 21.03
N GLU A 76 0.23 -28.05 21.52
CA GLU A 76 -1.05 -27.53 21.04
C GLU A 76 -0.91 -27.38 19.55
N THR A 77 -1.69 -28.16 18.80
CA THR A 77 -1.85 -28.02 17.35
C THR A 77 -2.18 -26.55 17.12
N PRO A 78 -1.39 -25.77 16.32
CA PRO A 78 -1.67 -24.37 16.14
C PRO A 78 -3.08 -24.26 15.61
N ALA A 79 -3.98 -23.68 16.42
CA ALA A 79 -5.35 -23.41 16.02
C ALA A 79 -5.28 -22.71 14.66
N SER A 80 -5.93 -23.28 13.66
CA SER A 80 -6.01 -22.74 12.31
C SER A 80 -6.43 -21.27 12.45
N ARG A 81 -5.50 -20.34 12.27
CA ARG A 81 -5.80 -18.91 12.30
C ARG A 81 -6.61 -18.63 11.07
N SER A 82 -7.92 -18.53 11.24
CA SER A 82 -8.81 -18.08 10.18
C SER A 82 -8.38 -16.68 9.76
N HIS A 83 -8.23 -16.47 8.44
CA HIS A 83 -7.84 -15.21 7.86
C HIS A 83 -9.09 -14.50 7.33
N PRO A 84 -9.51 -13.38 7.92
CA PRO A 84 -10.71 -12.68 7.48
C PRO A 84 -10.64 -12.31 6.01
N VAL A 85 -11.77 -12.44 5.33
CA VAL A 85 -12.00 -11.94 3.97
C VAL A 85 -12.83 -10.68 4.06
N GLU A 86 -12.48 -9.67 3.27
CA GLU A 86 -13.14 -8.36 3.23
C GLU A 86 -13.56 -8.03 1.81
N ILE A 87 -14.82 -7.64 1.63
CA ILE A 87 -15.29 -6.97 0.43
C ILE A 87 -15.41 -5.48 0.71
N GLN A 88 -14.95 -4.67 -0.24
CA GLN A 88 -15.00 -3.21 -0.17
C GLN A 88 -15.63 -2.64 -1.43
N PHE A 89 -16.61 -1.77 -1.27
CA PHE A 89 -17.19 -0.94 -2.33
C PHE A 89 -16.71 0.49 -2.14
N GLU A 90 -16.23 1.10 -3.22
CA GLU A 90 -15.65 2.43 -3.15
C GLU A 90 -16.13 3.31 -4.30
N TYR A 91 -16.44 4.56 -3.96
CA TYR A 91 -16.64 5.64 -4.91
C TYR A 91 -15.64 6.75 -4.63
N ILE A 92 -14.85 7.10 -5.64
CA ILE A 92 -13.85 8.18 -5.61
C ILE A 92 -14.24 9.20 -6.65
N GLU A 93 -14.52 10.41 -6.21
CA GLU A 93 -14.78 11.57 -7.06
C GLU A 93 -13.46 12.25 -7.44
N HIS A 94 -13.34 12.69 -8.70
CA HIS A 94 -12.17 13.43 -9.18
C HIS A 94 -11.90 14.70 -8.37
N ARG A 95 -10.62 15.00 -8.11
CA ARG A 95 -10.17 16.20 -7.38
C ARG A 95 -8.77 16.60 -7.82
N PHE A 96 -8.43 17.86 -7.55
CA PHE A 96 -7.08 18.43 -7.66
C PHE A 96 -6.59 18.74 -9.08
N TYR A 97 -7.30 18.34 -10.13
CA TYR A 97 -6.98 18.70 -11.51
C TYR A 97 -8.20 19.32 -12.20
N ASN A 98 -7.99 20.42 -12.89
CA ASN A 98 -9.07 21.10 -13.62
C ASN A 98 -9.32 20.53 -15.02
N ASP A 99 -8.39 19.71 -15.50
CA ASP A 99 -8.39 19.12 -16.84
C ASP A 99 -8.71 17.61 -16.84
N ARG A 100 -8.95 17.01 -15.64
CA ARG A 100 -9.14 15.55 -15.47
C ARG A 100 -10.33 15.30 -14.56
N HIS A 101 -11.42 14.92 -15.17
CA HIS A 101 -12.70 14.67 -14.52
C HIS A 101 -13.03 13.17 -14.65
N ILE A 102 -12.38 12.33 -13.85
CA ILE A 102 -12.52 10.88 -13.89
C ILE A 102 -12.90 10.40 -12.50
N ASP A 103 -14.10 9.91 -12.36
CA ASP A 103 -14.61 9.27 -11.15
C ASP A 103 -14.33 7.77 -11.19
N ASN A 104 -14.21 7.12 -10.02
CA ASN A 104 -13.96 5.68 -9.94
C ASN A 104 -15.02 4.99 -9.11
N TYR A 105 -15.55 3.92 -9.66
CA TYR A 105 -16.38 2.92 -8.99
C TYR A 105 -15.55 1.66 -8.85
N THR A 106 -15.28 1.24 -7.63
CA THR A 106 -14.32 0.15 -7.40
C THR A 106 -14.87 -0.87 -6.42
N ILE A 107 -14.59 -2.14 -6.70
CA ILE A 107 -14.83 -3.27 -5.80
C ILE A 107 -13.48 -3.90 -5.51
N HIS A 108 -13.19 -4.11 -4.23
CA HIS A 108 -12.02 -4.85 -3.80
C HIS A 108 -12.43 -6.09 -3.02
N LEU A 109 -11.70 -7.16 -3.23
CA LEU A 109 -11.78 -8.37 -2.44
C LEU A 109 -10.42 -8.62 -1.81
N TYR A 110 -10.33 -8.56 -0.49
CA TYR A 110 -9.10 -8.73 0.27
C TYR A 110 -9.15 -9.94 1.19
N GLN A 111 -8.02 -10.56 1.41
CA GLN A 111 -7.78 -11.57 2.43
C GLN A 111 -6.62 -11.13 3.32
N GLU A 112 -6.81 -11.17 4.64
CA GLU A 112 -5.71 -10.91 5.58
C GLU A 112 -4.67 -12.04 5.45
N MET A 113 -3.41 -11.65 5.27
CA MET A 113 -2.29 -12.59 5.21
C MET A 113 -1.61 -12.72 6.56
N LYS A 114 -1.43 -11.58 7.23
CA LYS A 114 -0.67 -11.51 8.48
C LYS A 114 -1.09 -10.30 9.30
N ARG A 115 -1.13 -10.49 10.61
CA ARG A 115 -1.33 -9.41 11.58
C ARG A 115 -0.17 -9.42 12.60
N ASN A 116 0.34 -8.22 12.87
CA ASN A 116 1.35 -8.00 13.89
C ASN A 116 0.92 -6.81 14.76
N GLY A 117 0.33 -7.08 15.91
CA GLY A 117 -0.26 -6.06 16.76
C GLY A 117 -1.32 -5.24 16.04
N SER A 118 -1.11 -3.94 15.97
CA SER A 118 -2.02 -2.99 15.32
C SER A 118 -1.89 -2.95 13.79
N VAL A 119 -0.95 -3.66 13.18
CA VAL A 119 -0.71 -3.64 11.73
C VAL A 119 -1.09 -4.96 11.12
N SER A 120 -1.88 -4.92 10.05
CA SER A 120 -2.22 -6.10 9.24
C SER A 120 -1.89 -5.88 7.77
N PHE A 121 -1.55 -6.98 7.09
CA PHE A 121 -1.19 -7.04 5.68
C PHE A 121 -2.22 -7.90 4.95
N TRP A 122 -2.70 -7.39 3.84
CA TRP A 122 -3.77 -7.98 3.06
C TRP A 122 -3.35 -8.09 1.60
N ARG A 123 -3.78 -9.15 0.94
CA ARG A 123 -3.69 -9.34 -0.51
C ARG A 123 -5.09 -9.40 -1.09
N GLY A 124 -5.25 -9.06 -2.35
CA GLY A 124 -6.57 -9.11 -2.94
C GLY A 124 -6.60 -8.85 -4.44
N LEU A 125 -7.80 -8.63 -4.90
CA LEU A 125 -8.12 -8.23 -6.26
C LEU A 125 -8.89 -6.92 -6.23
N THR A 126 -8.62 -6.08 -7.20
CA THR A 126 -9.34 -4.83 -7.45
C THR A 126 -10.00 -4.91 -8.82
N PHE A 127 -11.29 -4.67 -8.85
CA PHE A 127 -12.04 -4.39 -10.07
C PHE A 127 -12.50 -2.94 -10.03
N THR A 128 -12.24 -2.17 -11.09
CA THR A 128 -12.57 -0.75 -11.15
C THR A 128 -13.22 -0.38 -12.46
N ARG A 129 -14.13 0.57 -12.40
CA ARG A 129 -14.75 1.24 -13.55
C ARG A 129 -14.54 2.74 -13.39
N PRO A 130 -13.42 3.27 -13.85
CA PRO A 130 -13.28 4.71 -14.01
C PRO A 130 -14.16 5.21 -15.17
N ASP A 131 -14.74 6.40 -14.99
CA ASP A 131 -15.63 7.02 -15.95
C ASP A 131 -15.48 8.55 -15.91
N GLY A 132 -15.38 9.19 -17.06
CA GLY A 132 -15.22 10.63 -17.13
C GLY A 132 -14.54 11.12 -18.40
N TYR A 133 -13.74 12.18 -18.28
CA TYR A 133 -13.03 12.77 -19.41
C TYR A 133 -11.76 13.50 -19.00
N LEU A 134 -10.89 13.71 -19.99
CA LEU A 134 -9.75 14.62 -19.92
C LEU A 134 -10.01 15.80 -20.86
N THR A 135 -9.47 16.97 -20.51
CA THR A 135 -9.37 18.12 -21.41
C THR A 135 -7.91 18.29 -21.83
N GLU A 136 -7.62 18.09 -23.10
CA GLU A 136 -6.26 18.19 -23.63
C GLU A 136 -6.26 19.13 -24.84
N ASN A 137 -5.44 20.19 -24.82
CA ASN A 137 -5.42 21.24 -25.84
C ASN A 137 -6.80 21.88 -26.10
N GLY A 138 -7.61 22.06 -25.03
CA GLY A 138 -8.96 22.59 -25.12
C GLY A 138 -10.01 21.62 -25.68
N GLN A 139 -9.63 20.38 -25.99
CA GLN A 139 -10.55 19.35 -26.47
C GLN A 139 -10.89 18.38 -25.35
N ARG A 140 -12.18 18.14 -25.13
CA ARG A 140 -12.66 17.09 -24.25
C ARG A 140 -12.46 15.73 -24.94
N ARG A 141 -11.88 14.79 -24.17
CA ARG A 141 -11.67 13.39 -24.59
C ARG A 141 -12.30 12.47 -23.55
N ASP A 142 -13.35 11.79 -23.91
CA ASP A 142 -14.00 10.82 -23.02
C ASP A 142 -13.03 9.71 -22.65
N SER A 143 -13.08 9.32 -21.38
CA SER A 143 -12.08 8.46 -20.73
C SER A 143 -12.77 7.57 -19.74
N ASP A 144 -13.23 6.42 -20.20
CA ASP A 144 -13.83 5.35 -19.43
C ASP A 144 -13.08 4.04 -19.66
N ALA A 145 -13.15 3.11 -18.72
CA ALA A 145 -12.55 1.78 -18.88
C ALA A 145 -13.10 0.79 -17.83
N TRP A 146 -12.76 -0.47 -18.04
CA TRP A 146 -12.82 -1.51 -17.01
C TRP A 146 -11.40 -1.96 -16.69
N GLY A 147 -11.07 -2.01 -15.41
CA GLY A 147 -9.77 -2.44 -14.93
C GLY A 147 -9.89 -3.56 -13.91
N LEU A 148 -8.95 -4.51 -13.99
CA LEU A 148 -8.84 -5.62 -13.05
C LEU A 148 -7.37 -5.86 -12.72
N GLY A 149 -7.07 -6.22 -11.47
CA GLY A 149 -5.72 -6.62 -11.13
C GLY A 149 -5.49 -6.94 -9.67
N PRO A 150 -4.30 -7.47 -9.36
CA PRO A 150 -3.90 -7.74 -7.99
C PRO A 150 -3.76 -6.47 -7.18
N SER A 151 -4.01 -6.60 -5.89
CA SER A 151 -3.88 -5.51 -4.93
C SER A 151 -3.34 -6.00 -3.61
N PHE A 152 -2.74 -5.07 -2.88
CA PHE A 152 -2.31 -5.26 -1.51
C PHE A 152 -2.78 -4.10 -0.65
N MET A 153 -2.90 -4.36 0.66
CA MET A 153 -3.27 -3.32 1.63
C MET A 153 -2.45 -3.51 2.90
N ILE A 154 -2.00 -2.41 3.44
CA ILE A 154 -1.44 -2.31 4.79
C ILE A 154 -2.44 -1.51 5.61
N ARG A 155 -2.87 -2.08 6.72
CA ARG A 155 -3.85 -1.50 7.62
C ARG A 155 -3.23 -1.32 9.00
N TRP A 156 -3.25 -0.09 9.51
CA TRP A 156 -3.03 0.19 10.91
C TRP A 156 -4.38 0.41 11.59
N GLU A 157 -4.57 -0.18 12.78
CA GLU A 157 -5.84 -0.15 13.50
C GLU A 157 -5.62 -0.07 15.00
N LYS A 158 -6.39 0.81 15.66
CA LYS A 158 -6.38 1.00 17.11
C LYS A 158 -7.80 0.89 17.67
N PRO A 159 -8.08 0.01 18.62
CA PRO A 159 -9.33 -0.02 19.35
C PRO A 159 -9.58 1.30 20.09
N VAL A 160 -10.82 1.80 20.06
CA VAL A 160 -11.27 3.01 20.79
C VAL A 160 -12.46 2.72 21.68
N GLY A 161 -12.83 1.46 21.84
CA GLY A 161 -13.90 0.94 22.68
C GLY A 161 -14.07 -0.56 22.45
N GLU A 162 -15.08 -1.15 23.05
CA GLU A 162 -15.31 -2.60 22.98
C GLU A 162 -15.64 -3.08 21.56
N LYS A 163 -16.37 -2.26 20.79
CA LYS A 163 -16.85 -2.61 19.44
C LYS A 163 -16.35 -1.67 18.35
N TRP A 164 -15.49 -0.71 18.67
CA TRP A 164 -15.06 0.29 17.73
C TRP A 164 -13.54 0.35 17.61
N SER A 165 -13.07 0.60 16.41
CA SER A 165 -11.68 0.95 16.16
C SER A 165 -11.57 2.06 15.13
N VAL A 166 -10.45 2.76 15.16
CA VAL A 166 -10.03 3.72 14.15
C VAL A 166 -8.73 3.27 13.53
N GLY A 167 -8.49 3.67 12.31
CA GLY A 167 -7.28 3.25 11.62
C GLY A 167 -7.01 4.04 10.35
N ILE A 168 -5.93 3.63 9.70
CA ILE A 168 -5.51 4.15 8.40
C ILE A 168 -5.23 2.95 7.51
N ASP A 169 -5.75 2.99 6.30
CA ASP A 169 -5.46 2.03 5.25
C ASP A 169 -4.56 2.67 4.20
N GLY A 170 -3.54 1.93 3.75
CA GLY A 170 -2.73 2.23 2.59
C GLY A 170 -2.82 1.07 1.61
N THR A 171 -3.19 1.32 0.36
CA THR A 171 -3.41 0.26 -0.63
C THR A 171 -2.70 0.56 -1.94
N GLY A 172 -2.32 -0.50 -2.65
CA GLY A 172 -1.77 -0.42 -3.98
C GLY A 172 -2.39 -1.49 -4.88
N SER A 173 -2.69 -1.13 -6.12
CA SER A 173 -3.22 -2.06 -7.13
C SER A 173 -2.47 -1.87 -8.44
N LEU A 174 -2.17 -2.98 -9.10
CA LEU A 174 -1.68 -3.01 -10.48
C LEU A 174 -2.84 -3.44 -11.36
N LEU A 175 -3.30 -2.57 -12.25
CA LEU A 175 -4.51 -2.73 -13.03
C LEU A 175 -4.20 -2.96 -14.50
N ALA A 176 -4.81 -3.98 -15.09
CA ALA A 176 -4.93 -4.13 -16.53
C ALA A 176 -6.31 -3.59 -16.96
N TYR A 177 -6.31 -2.69 -17.92
CA TYR A 177 -7.53 -2.10 -18.49
C TYR A 177 -7.89 -2.77 -19.80
N ASN A 178 -9.19 -2.77 -20.14
CA ASN A 178 -9.70 -3.33 -21.40
C ASN A 178 -9.23 -2.56 -22.65
N HIS A 179 -8.75 -1.33 -22.49
CA HIS A 179 -8.09 -0.52 -23.51
C HIS A 179 -7.17 0.52 -22.85
N ALA A 180 -6.47 1.33 -23.66
CA ALA A 180 -5.59 2.39 -23.17
C ALA A 180 -6.39 3.42 -22.35
N PHE A 181 -6.03 3.58 -21.08
CA PHE A 181 -6.71 4.43 -20.10
C PHE A 181 -5.70 5.14 -19.18
N PRO A 182 -5.95 6.42 -18.80
CA PRO A 182 -6.91 7.34 -19.41
C PRO A 182 -6.63 7.58 -20.89
N LYS A 183 -7.46 8.32 -21.59
CA LYS A 183 -7.26 8.58 -23.01
C LYS A 183 -5.85 9.12 -23.30
N GLY A 184 -5.11 8.46 -24.19
CA GLY A 184 -3.68 8.74 -24.43
C GLY A 184 -2.72 7.99 -23.49
N GLY A 185 -3.23 7.30 -22.49
CA GLY A 185 -2.44 6.47 -21.56
C GLY A 185 -2.15 5.06 -22.11
N ARG A 186 -2.05 4.09 -21.21
CA ARG A 186 -1.76 2.68 -21.51
C ARG A 186 -2.85 1.77 -21.00
N ALA A 187 -2.91 0.52 -21.50
CA ALA A 187 -3.85 -0.49 -21.03
C ALA A 187 -3.45 -1.10 -19.66
N PHE A 188 -2.58 -0.45 -18.92
CA PHE A 188 -2.29 -0.78 -17.53
C PHE A 188 -2.06 0.48 -16.71
N GLY A 189 -2.26 0.37 -15.39
CA GLY A 189 -2.02 1.49 -14.47
C GLY A 189 -1.74 1.02 -13.06
N PHE A 190 -1.19 1.94 -12.29
CA PHE A 190 -1.01 1.82 -10.84
C PHE A 190 -2.05 2.70 -10.17
N MET A 191 -2.77 2.13 -9.22
CA MET A 191 -3.68 2.85 -8.34
C MET A 191 -3.19 2.69 -6.91
N TRP A 192 -2.99 3.79 -6.20
CA TRP A 192 -2.76 3.74 -4.77
C TRP A 192 -3.72 4.67 -4.05
N ARG A 193 -4.04 4.31 -2.81
CA ARG A 193 -4.98 5.02 -1.97
C ARG A 193 -4.49 5.03 -0.54
N ALA A 194 -4.80 6.09 0.17
CA ALA A 194 -4.55 6.17 1.60
C ALA A 194 -5.63 7.01 2.28
N GLY A 195 -6.03 6.60 3.49
CA GLY A 195 -7.01 7.37 4.23
C GLY A 195 -7.44 6.77 5.55
N PRO A 196 -8.14 7.56 6.37
CA PRO A 196 -8.68 7.14 7.64
C PRO A 196 -9.87 6.19 7.48
N ARG A 197 -10.09 5.41 8.53
CA ARG A 197 -11.15 4.41 8.60
C ARG A 197 -11.69 4.29 10.02
N VAL A 198 -13.00 4.05 10.11
CA VAL A 198 -13.69 3.63 11.33
C VAL A 198 -14.23 2.22 11.12
N SER A 199 -14.12 1.38 12.13
CA SER A 199 -14.65 0.01 12.12
C SER A 199 -15.59 -0.21 13.28
N TYR A 200 -16.65 -0.97 13.02
CA TYR A 200 -17.59 -1.47 14.00
C TYR A 200 -17.61 -3.00 13.97
N TYR A 201 -17.44 -3.61 15.11
CA TYR A 201 -17.43 -5.06 15.33
C TYR A 201 -18.70 -5.49 16.06
N PRO A 202 -19.78 -5.93 15.37
CA PRO A 202 -20.97 -6.42 16.03
C PRO A 202 -20.69 -7.68 16.86
N ASN A 203 -19.75 -8.50 16.40
CA ASN A 203 -19.26 -9.72 17.03
C ASN A 203 -17.78 -9.93 16.66
N LYS A 204 -17.17 -11.03 17.17
CA LYS A 204 -15.76 -11.36 16.95
C LYS A 204 -15.40 -11.74 15.51
N ASP A 205 -16.38 -12.16 14.72
CA ASP A 205 -16.17 -12.74 13.39
C ASP A 205 -16.52 -11.77 12.26
N SER A 206 -17.17 -10.64 12.56
CA SER A 206 -17.65 -9.71 11.54
C SER A 206 -17.26 -8.27 11.86
N ALA A 207 -16.97 -7.51 10.82
CA ALA A 207 -16.72 -6.07 10.94
C ALA A 207 -17.34 -5.31 9.77
N PHE A 208 -17.98 -4.19 10.08
CA PHE A 208 -18.39 -3.16 9.12
C PHE A 208 -17.43 -1.98 9.22
N ARG A 209 -17.05 -1.42 8.08
CA ARG A 209 -16.08 -0.31 8.06
C ARG A 209 -16.52 0.77 7.10
N LEU A 210 -16.22 2.01 7.47
CA LEU A 210 -16.36 3.20 6.65
C LEU A 210 -14.98 3.84 6.52
N GLY A 211 -14.54 4.06 5.29
CA GLY A 211 -13.29 4.75 4.97
C GLY A 211 -13.52 6.01 4.16
N TYR A 212 -12.56 6.92 4.24
CA TYR A 212 -12.43 8.06 3.33
C TYR A 212 -10.99 8.09 2.83
N SER A 213 -10.81 8.06 1.52
CA SER A 213 -9.49 7.87 0.92
C SER A 213 -9.17 8.95 -0.09
N PHE A 214 -7.92 9.36 -0.12
CA PHE A 214 -7.28 9.96 -1.28
C PHE A 214 -6.81 8.83 -2.21
N MET A 215 -6.98 9.02 -3.51
CA MET A 215 -6.54 8.10 -4.55
C MET A 215 -5.68 8.83 -5.58
N HIS A 216 -4.64 8.14 -6.05
CA HIS A 216 -3.90 8.49 -7.25
C HIS A 216 -3.86 7.31 -8.20
N CYS A 217 -4.10 7.57 -9.48
CA CYS A 217 -3.95 6.59 -10.55
C CYS A 217 -3.01 7.13 -11.62
N SER A 218 -2.11 6.28 -12.11
CA SER A 218 -1.12 6.66 -13.12
C SER A 218 -0.68 5.47 -13.97
N ASN A 219 -0.10 5.75 -15.15
CA ASN A 219 0.48 4.71 -16.01
C ASN A 219 1.96 4.39 -15.67
N GLY A 220 2.42 4.78 -14.48
CA GLY A 220 3.79 4.54 -14.03
C GLY A 220 4.84 5.33 -14.80
N PHE A 221 5.97 4.73 -15.11
CA PHE A 221 7.17 5.35 -15.68
C PHE A 221 7.04 5.72 -17.18
N SER A 222 5.85 6.02 -17.66
CA SER A 222 5.66 6.48 -19.04
C SER A 222 6.03 7.95 -19.17
N SER A 223 6.69 8.33 -20.28
CA SER A 223 7.00 9.73 -20.61
C SER A 223 5.71 10.56 -20.79
N HIS A 224 4.62 9.93 -21.25
CA HIS A 224 3.28 10.50 -21.24
C HIS A 224 2.44 9.73 -20.22
N ASN A 225 2.13 10.38 -19.10
CA ASN A 225 1.42 9.78 -17.98
C ASN A 225 0.24 10.69 -17.57
N PRO A 226 -0.94 10.49 -18.16
CA PRO A 226 -2.12 11.29 -17.85
C PRO A 226 -2.76 10.84 -16.52
N GLY A 227 -1.97 10.76 -15.43
CA GLY A 227 -2.44 10.39 -14.11
C GLY A 227 -3.55 11.30 -13.60
N TYR A 228 -4.37 10.82 -12.69
CA TYR A 228 -5.47 11.58 -12.08
C TYR A 228 -5.62 11.25 -10.60
N ASN A 229 -6.27 12.15 -9.87
CA ASN A 229 -6.49 12.06 -8.43
C ASN A 229 -7.97 12.14 -8.10
N GLY A 230 -8.31 11.60 -6.94
CA GLY A 230 -9.65 11.71 -6.40
C GLY A 230 -9.68 11.52 -4.89
N VAL A 231 -10.84 11.78 -4.33
CA VAL A 231 -11.17 11.50 -2.92
C VAL A 231 -12.56 10.90 -2.84
N GLY A 232 -12.80 10.04 -1.88
CA GLY A 232 -14.11 9.44 -1.75
C GLY A 232 -14.26 8.49 -0.57
N PHE A 233 -15.40 7.83 -0.54
CA PHE A 233 -15.80 6.96 0.54
C PHE A 233 -15.77 5.50 0.12
N SER A 234 -15.50 4.64 1.10
CA SER A 234 -15.59 3.20 0.95
C SER A 234 -16.42 2.57 2.07
N LEU A 235 -17.25 1.60 1.69
CA LEU A 235 -17.99 0.73 2.61
C LEU A 235 -17.38 -0.66 2.53
N MET A 236 -17.11 -1.26 3.69
CA MET A 236 -16.43 -2.55 3.77
C MET A 236 -17.16 -3.49 4.71
N TYR A 237 -17.17 -4.75 4.36
CA TYR A 237 -17.60 -5.84 5.24
C TYR A 237 -16.52 -6.91 5.27
N ALA A 238 -16.09 -7.28 6.47
CA ALA A 238 -15.16 -8.38 6.67
C ALA A 238 -15.80 -9.49 7.50
N HIS A 239 -15.46 -10.72 7.16
CA HIS A 239 -15.87 -11.91 7.88
C HIS A 239 -14.72 -12.89 8.04
N ASN A 240 -14.71 -13.54 9.21
CA ASN A 240 -13.74 -14.54 9.60
C ASN A 240 -14.41 -15.92 9.53
N PHE A 241 -14.00 -16.75 8.59
CA PHE A 241 -14.56 -18.08 8.36
C PHE A 241 -13.89 -19.16 9.18
#